data_957ec64e4bd6017320e6ae85a34e4210
#
_entry.id   957ec64e4bd6017320e6ae85a34e4210
#
_cell.length_a   1.000
_cell.length_b   1.000
_cell.length_c   1.000
_cell.angle_alpha   90.00
_cell.angle_beta   90.00
_cell.angle_gamma   90.00
#
_symmetry.space_group_name_H-M   'P 1'
#
loop_
_entity.id
_entity.type
_entity.pdbx_description
1 polymer ?
#
loop_
_entity_poly.entity_id
_entity_poly.type
_entity_poly.pdbx_seq_one_letter_code
_entity_poly.pdbx_strand_id
1 'polypeptide(L)'
;KADYIMVVAGLLAGKGIASLAIDGPGHGDRTTEDLAKRPERFEQAWAKDGGHDGMLEDWDAALNFIEVEKGARPTGWWGLSMGTMMGLPVTTADDRIKAALLGLMGSWGPNGEELMALAPKVSCPVRFLVQWDDEIVPRDACLELFTAIGTSEKTLHGNPGTHTAIPPSEFIDSVNFLDEMLG
;
A
#
# COMPACT_ATOMS: atom_id res chain seq x y z
N LYS A 1 10.28 -10.99 -0.20
CA LYS A 1 9.27 -10.24 0.60
C LYS A 1 9.99 -9.55 1.73
N ALA A 2 9.63 -8.31 2.02
CA ALA A 2 10.24 -7.59 3.13
C ALA A 2 9.84 -8.26 4.47
N ASP A 3 10.77 -8.35 5.42
CA ASP A 3 10.55 -9.05 6.69
C ASP A 3 9.35 -8.50 7.47
N TYR A 4 9.09 -7.20 7.38
CA TYR A 4 7.96 -6.55 8.04
C TYR A 4 6.58 -7.04 7.52
N ILE A 5 6.46 -7.47 6.26
CA ILE A 5 5.20 -8.04 5.74
C ILE A 5 4.83 -9.30 6.53
N MET A 6 5.82 -10.15 6.86
CA MET A 6 5.56 -11.34 7.67
C MET A 6 5.19 -11.00 9.11
N VAL A 7 5.76 -9.92 9.67
CA VAL A 7 5.38 -9.42 11.00
C VAL A 7 3.93 -8.96 11.01
N VAL A 8 3.54 -8.14 10.04
CA VAL A 8 2.16 -7.65 9.91
C VAL A 8 1.16 -8.79 9.69
N ALA A 9 1.49 -9.74 8.80
CA ALA A 9 0.65 -10.93 8.58
C ALA A 9 0.44 -11.74 9.87
N GLY A 10 1.50 -11.89 10.69
CA GLY A 10 1.39 -12.53 12.01
C GLY A 10 0.51 -11.78 12.99
N LEU A 11 0.61 -10.44 13.03
CA LEU A 11 -0.22 -9.59 13.88
C LEU A 11 -1.69 -9.65 13.44
N LEU A 12 -1.97 -9.59 12.14
CA LEU A 12 -3.33 -9.73 11.58
C LEU A 12 -3.93 -11.10 11.91
N ALA A 13 -3.16 -12.18 11.76
CA ALA A 13 -3.59 -13.52 12.12
C ALA A 13 -3.93 -13.63 13.61
N GLY A 14 -3.20 -12.94 14.49
CA GLY A 14 -3.50 -12.83 15.92
C GLY A 14 -4.83 -12.16 16.24
N LYS A 15 -5.36 -11.37 15.30
CA LYS A 15 -6.70 -10.74 15.35
C LYS A 15 -7.79 -11.54 14.62
N GLY A 16 -7.44 -12.70 14.05
CA GLY A 16 -8.36 -13.50 13.23
C GLY A 16 -8.54 -12.97 11.80
N ILE A 17 -7.71 -12.05 11.37
CA ILE A 17 -7.75 -11.46 10.03
C ILE A 17 -6.77 -12.24 9.13
N ALA A 18 -7.31 -12.85 8.07
CA ALA A 18 -6.49 -13.47 7.03
C ALA A 18 -5.79 -12.39 6.18
N SER A 19 -4.60 -12.69 5.69
CA SER A 19 -3.86 -11.79 4.80
C SER A 19 -3.40 -12.50 3.54
N LEU A 20 -3.43 -11.79 2.42
CA LEU A 20 -2.89 -12.21 1.14
C LEU A 20 -1.86 -11.18 0.67
N ALA A 21 -0.74 -11.65 0.16
CA ALA A 21 0.26 -10.81 -0.48
C ALA A 21 0.71 -11.46 -1.79
N ILE A 22 0.68 -10.67 -2.86
CA ILE A 22 1.17 -11.08 -4.18
C ILE A 22 2.46 -10.31 -4.53
N ASP A 23 3.25 -10.87 -5.43
CA ASP A 23 4.41 -10.15 -5.96
C ASP A 23 3.92 -9.13 -7.00
N GLY A 24 4.29 -7.87 -6.81
CA GLY A 24 3.96 -6.81 -7.75
C GLY A 24 4.77 -6.89 -9.05
N PRO A 25 4.37 -6.15 -10.09
CA PRO A 25 5.10 -6.08 -11.35
C PRO A 25 6.59 -5.83 -11.14
N GLY A 26 7.42 -6.65 -11.79
CA GLY A 26 8.87 -6.57 -11.70
C GLY A 26 9.48 -7.01 -10.36
N HIS A 27 8.72 -7.62 -9.45
CA HIS A 27 9.21 -8.05 -8.13
C HIS A 27 8.99 -9.55 -7.88
N GLY A 28 9.70 -10.05 -6.87
CA GLY A 28 9.58 -11.44 -6.43
C GLY A 28 9.83 -12.44 -7.55
N ASP A 29 8.95 -13.41 -7.68
CA ASP A 29 9.04 -14.48 -8.69
C ASP A 29 8.73 -13.98 -10.12
N ARG A 30 8.25 -12.73 -10.26
CA ARG A 30 7.94 -12.09 -11.56
C ARG A 30 9.18 -11.53 -12.26
N THR A 31 10.34 -11.54 -11.63
CA THR A 31 11.59 -11.08 -12.22
C THR A 31 12.77 -11.93 -11.78
N THR A 32 13.75 -12.07 -12.67
CA THR A 32 15.06 -12.65 -12.34
C THR A 32 16.08 -11.57 -11.95
N GLU A 33 15.69 -10.29 -11.97
CA GLU A 33 16.55 -9.17 -11.69
C GLU A 33 16.33 -8.66 -10.26
N ASP A 34 17.41 -8.34 -9.57
CA ASP A 34 17.36 -7.64 -8.28
C ASP A 34 17.24 -6.13 -8.54
N LEU A 35 16.01 -5.65 -8.63
CA LEU A 35 15.71 -4.24 -8.92
C LEU A 35 16.12 -3.30 -7.77
N ALA A 36 16.27 -3.82 -6.56
CA ALA A 36 16.83 -3.02 -5.46
C ALA A 36 18.29 -2.61 -5.73
N LYS A 37 19.02 -3.42 -6.50
CA LYS A 37 20.38 -3.10 -6.97
C LYS A 37 20.40 -2.37 -8.32
N ARG A 38 19.27 -2.26 -8.99
CA ARG A 38 19.16 -1.62 -10.32
C ARG A 38 17.89 -0.78 -10.42
N PRO A 39 17.76 0.26 -9.58
CA PRO A 39 16.54 1.07 -9.53
C PRO A 39 16.20 1.74 -10.87
N GLU A 40 17.21 2.02 -11.70
CA GLU A 40 17.03 2.57 -13.05
C GLU A 40 16.29 1.64 -14.03
N ARG A 41 16.18 0.35 -13.68
CA ARG A 41 15.46 -0.66 -14.48
C ARG A 41 14.04 -0.91 -13.99
N PHE A 42 13.67 -0.31 -12.88
CA PHE A 42 12.35 -0.51 -12.28
C PHE A 42 11.23 -0.14 -13.26
N GLU A 43 11.28 1.03 -13.87
CA GLU A 43 10.24 1.49 -14.80
C GLU A 43 10.07 0.55 -16.00
N GLN A 44 11.19 0.01 -16.53
CA GLN A 44 11.13 -0.93 -17.64
C GLN A 44 10.52 -2.27 -17.21
N ALA A 45 10.88 -2.77 -16.03
CA ALA A 45 10.33 -4.01 -15.49
C ALA A 45 8.84 -3.84 -15.16
N TRP A 46 8.48 -2.71 -14.56
CA TRP A 46 7.12 -2.32 -14.25
C TRP A 46 6.25 -2.27 -15.52
N ALA A 47 6.67 -1.52 -16.54
CA ALA A 47 5.92 -1.38 -17.79
C ALA A 47 5.81 -2.71 -18.56
N LYS A 48 6.88 -3.52 -18.57
CA LYS A 48 6.90 -4.83 -19.22
C LYS A 48 5.89 -5.81 -18.60
N ASP A 49 5.65 -5.69 -17.33
CA ASP A 49 4.78 -6.56 -16.54
C ASP A 49 3.36 -5.96 -16.35
N GLY A 50 2.95 -5.10 -17.29
CA GLY A 50 1.61 -4.52 -17.38
C GLY A 50 1.39 -3.22 -16.61
N GLY A 51 2.37 -2.75 -15.85
CA GLY A 51 2.25 -1.48 -15.10
C GLY A 51 1.08 -1.46 -14.12
N HIS A 52 0.40 -0.33 -14.02
CA HIS A 52 -0.77 -0.17 -13.15
C HIS A 52 -1.97 -1.03 -13.60
N ASP A 53 -2.24 -1.10 -14.89
CA ASP A 53 -3.37 -1.88 -15.41
C ASP A 53 -3.19 -3.37 -15.09
N GLY A 54 -2.01 -3.93 -15.36
CA GLY A 54 -1.70 -5.33 -15.03
C GLY A 54 -1.77 -5.61 -13.52
N MET A 55 -1.37 -4.64 -12.69
CA MET A 55 -1.48 -4.78 -11.25
C MET A 55 -2.94 -4.71 -10.76
N LEU A 56 -3.78 -3.87 -11.35
CA LEU A 56 -5.21 -3.84 -11.04
C LEU A 56 -5.88 -5.16 -11.40
N GLU A 57 -5.55 -5.74 -12.56
CA GLU A 57 -6.03 -7.07 -12.98
C GLU A 57 -5.58 -8.17 -12.00
N ASP A 58 -4.32 -8.16 -11.57
CA ASP A 58 -3.78 -9.11 -10.59
C ASP A 58 -4.52 -9.04 -9.25
N TRP A 59 -4.77 -7.81 -8.75
CA TRP A 59 -5.46 -7.64 -7.48
C TRP A 59 -6.96 -7.92 -7.58
N ASP A 60 -7.61 -7.60 -8.70
CA ASP A 60 -9.00 -8.03 -8.92
C ASP A 60 -9.10 -9.57 -8.93
N ALA A 61 -8.21 -10.26 -9.62
CA ALA A 61 -8.15 -11.71 -9.60
C ALA A 61 -7.90 -12.27 -8.18
N ALA A 62 -7.00 -11.65 -7.42
CA ALA A 62 -6.71 -12.04 -6.04
C ALA A 62 -7.91 -11.84 -5.11
N LEU A 63 -8.61 -10.72 -5.22
CA LEU A 63 -9.81 -10.43 -4.43
C LEU A 63 -10.97 -11.35 -4.81
N ASN A 64 -11.14 -11.64 -6.10
CA ASN A 64 -12.13 -12.61 -6.58
C ASN A 64 -11.84 -14.02 -6.04
N PHE A 65 -10.57 -14.44 -6.02
CA PHE A 65 -10.16 -15.70 -5.42
C PHE A 65 -10.51 -15.77 -3.93
N ILE A 66 -10.22 -14.71 -3.15
CA ILE A 66 -10.57 -14.65 -1.73
C ILE A 66 -12.10 -14.78 -1.55
N GLU A 67 -12.89 -14.07 -2.34
CA GLU A 67 -14.34 -14.08 -2.26
C GLU A 67 -14.93 -15.46 -2.56
N VAL A 68 -14.40 -16.17 -3.56
CA VAL A 68 -14.80 -17.53 -3.90
C VAL A 68 -14.45 -18.51 -2.76
N GLU A 69 -13.25 -18.41 -2.19
CA GLU A 69 -12.77 -19.36 -1.17
C GLU A 69 -13.32 -19.11 0.23
N LYS A 70 -13.62 -17.86 0.57
CA LYS A 70 -13.97 -17.44 1.94
C LYS A 70 -15.34 -16.77 2.05
N GLY A 71 -16.02 -16.53 0.93
CA GLY A 71 -17.22 -15.68 0.85
C GLY A 71 -16.89 -14.19 0.90
N ALA A 72 -17.86 -13.36 0.54
CA ALA A 72 -17.73 -11.91 0.60
C ALA A 72 -17.44 -11.45 2.03
N ARG A 73 -16.32 -10.76 2.21
CA ARG A 73 -15.84 -10.23 3.49
C ARG A 73 -15.32 -8.81 3.29
N PRO A 74 -15.45 -7.93 4.31
CA PRO A 74 -14.78 -6.65 4.27
C PRO A 74 -13.26 -6.88 4.15
N THR A 75 -12.63 -6.16 3.24
CA THR A 75 -11.21 -6.29 2.95
C THR A 75 -10.51 -4.96 3.26
N GLY A 76 -9.34 -5.01 3.85
CA GLY A 76 -8.49 -3.85 4.09
C GLY A 76 -7.23 -3.92 3.22
N TRP A 77 -6.72 -2.75 2.87
CA TRP A 77 -5.41 -2.62 2.24
C TRP A 77 -4.35 -2.27 3.28
N TRP A 78 -3.24 -2.96 3.26
CA TRP A 78 -2.04 -2.60 4.00
C TRP A 78 -0.86 -2.48 3.06
N GLY A 79 -0.37 -1.26 2.82
CA GLY A 79 0.74 -1.03 1.92
C GLY A 79 1.48 0.28 2.15
N LEU A 80 2.80 0.20 2.31
CA LEU A 80 3.69 1.35 2.49
C LEU A 80 4.67 1.45 1.33
N SER A 81 5.11 2.66 1.00
CA SER A 81 6.03 2.94 -0.10
C SER A 81 5.49 2.38 -1.43
N MET A 82 6.15 1.42 -2.03
CA MET A 82 5.64 0.71 -3.22
C MET A 82 4.23 0.13 -2.98
N GLY A 83 3.92 -0.32 -1.76
CA GLY A 83 2.58 -0.78 -1.40
C GLY A 83 1.51 0.32 -1.42
N THR A 84 1.88 1.59 -1.20
CA THR A 84 1.00 2.75 -1.42
C THR A 84 0.86 3.04 -2.92
N MET A 85 1.97 3.01 -3.65
CA MET A 85 1.97 3.22 -5.10
C MET A 85 1.03 2.23 -5.81
N MET A 86 1.04 0.98 -5.39
CA MET A 86 0.17 -0.07 -5.91
C MET A 86 -1.25 0.00 -5.32
N GLY A 87 -1.35 0.28 -4.02
CA GLY A 87 -2.59 0.17 -3.27
C GLY A 87 -3.58 1.29 -3.47
N LEU A 88 -3.10 2.51 -3.67
CA LEU A 88 -4.00 3.64 -3.87
C LEU A 88 -4.86 3.47 -5.14
N PRO A 89 -4.32 3.04 -6.30
CA PRO A 89 -5.14 2.70 -7.46
C PRO A 89 -6.16 1.59 -7.17
N VAL A 90 -5.76 0.50 -6.50
CA VAL A 90 -6.66 -0.61 -6.12
C VAL A 90 -7.76 -0.11 -5.19
N THR A 91 -7.42 0.69 -4.19
CA THR A 91 -8.36 1.27 -3.22
C THR A 91 -9.42 2.15 -3.89
N THR A 92 -9.08 2.78 -5.03
CA THR A 92 -10.03 3.61 -5.78
C THR A 92 -10.84 2.83 -6.81
N ALA A 93 -10.36 1.67 -7.24
CA ALA A 93 -10.99 0.85 -8.28
C ALA A 93 -11.92 -0.23 -7.72
N ASP A 94 -11.75 -0.62 -6.46
CA ASP A 94 -12.45 -1.76 -5.86
C ASP A 94 -13.16 -1.41 -4.55
N ASP A 95 -14.47 -1.39 -4.58
CA ASP A 95 -15.34 -1.08 -3.43
C ASP A 95 -15.30 -2.13 -2.30
N ARG A 96 -14.66 -3.29 -2.53
CA ARG A 96 -14.42 -4.30 -1.48
C ARG A 96 -13.41 -3.81 -0.45
N ILE A 97 -12.54 -2.85 -0.79
CA ILE A 97 -11.58 -2.25 0.13
C ILE A 97 -12.30 -1.26 1.05
N LYS A 98 -12.43 -1.63 2.33
CA LYS A 98 -13.18 -0.87 3.33
C LYS A 98 -12.31 0.01 4.23
N ALA A 99 -11.01 -0.21 4.24
CA ALA A 99 -10.04 0.63 4.96
C ALA A 99 -8.67 0.49 4.32
N ALA A 100 -7.83 1.52 4.38
CA ALA A 100 -6.50 1.47 3.83
C ALA A 100 -5.45 2.06 4.77
N LEU A 101 -4.38 1.29 5.03
CA LEU A 101 -3.12 1.81 5.52
C LEU A 101 -2.23 2.13 4.33
N LEU A 102 -1.89 3.39 4.18
CA LEU A 102 -1.03 3.93 3.14
C LEU A 102 0.11 4.75 3.76
N GLY A 103 1.07 5.17 2.98
CA GLY A 103 2.13 6.09 3.41
C GLY A 103 3.48 5.82 2.75
N LEU A 104 4.50 6.57 3.15
CA LEU A 104 5.87 6.50 2.63
C LEU A 104 5.92 6.63 1.11
N MET A 105 4.98 7.37 0.53
CA MET A 105 4.82 7.67 -0.89
C MET A 105 4.09 9.01 -1.02
N GLY A 106 4.31 9.70 -2.12
CA GLY A 106 3.78 11.04 -2.30
C GLY A 106 3.58 11.45 -3.75
N SER A 107 3.41 12.75 -3.97
CA SER A 107 3.32 13.41 -5.28
C SER A 107 4.64 13.40 -6.06
N TRP A 108 5.59 12.56 -5.66
CA TRP A 108 6.97 12.52 -6.16
C TRP A 108 7.23 11.23 -6.96
N GLY A 109 8.17 11.32 -7.90
CA GLY A 109 8.58 10.20 -8.72
C GLY A 109 7.66 9.93 -9.92
N PRO A 110 7.94 8.88 -10.70
CA PRO A 110 7.25 8.62 -11.98
C PRO A 110 5.74 8.49 -11.88
N ASN A 111 5.25 7.96 -10.76
CA ASN A 111 3.83 7.70 -10.53
C ASN A 111 3.13 8.80 -9.70
N GLY A 112 3.85 9.86 -9.33
CA GLY A 112 3.32 10.92 -8.46
C GLY A 112 2.10 11.62 -9.03
N GLU A 113 2.10 11.95 -10.32
CA GLU A 113 0.96 12.59 -10.99
C GLU A 113 -0.28 11.70 -10.98
N GLU A 114 -0.12 10.41 -11.24
CA GLU A 114 -1.22 9.46 -11.24
C GLU A 114 -1.81 9.27 -9.84
N LEU A 115 -0.96 9.13 -8.82
CA LEU A 115 -1.40 9.03 -7.43
C LEU A 115 -2.19 10.29 -7.02
N MET A 116 -1.72 11.47 -7.40
CA MET A 116 -2.41 12.74 -7.15
C MET A 116 -3.77 12.83 -7.86
N ALA A 117 -3.89 12.28 -9.08
CA ALA A 117 -5.15 12.24 -9.82
C ALA A 117 -6.16 11.25 -9.22
N LEU A 118 -5.69 10.19 -8.59
CA LEU A 118 -6.52 9.15 -7.97
C LEU A 118 -6.88 9.45 -6.51
N ALA A 119 -5.99 10.09 -5.75
CA ALA A 119 -6.19 10.36 -4.33
C ALA A 119 -7.56 10.98 -3.96
N PRO A 120 -8.11 11.94 -4.73
CA PRO A 120 -9.44 12.49 -4.44
C PRO A 120 -10.58 11.47 -4.51
N LYS A 121 -10.37 10.33 -5.15
CA LYS A 121 -11.38 9.27 -5.32
C LYS A 121 -11.37 8.26 -4.17
N VAL A 122 -10.38 8.28 -3.30
CA VAL A 122 -10.33 7.40 -2.11
C VAL A 122 -11.48 7.77 -1.18
N SER A 123 -12.38 6.83 -0.93
CA SER A 123 -13.60 7.02 -0.14
C SER A 123 -13.61 6.28 1.20
N CYS A 124 -12.78 5.25 1.35
CA CYS A 124 -12.69 4.49 2.61
C CYS A 124 -11.81 5.22 3.65
N PRO A 125 -11.95 4.88 4.95
CA PRO A 125 -11.06 5.35 6.00
C PRO A 125 -9.57 5.07 5.71
N VAL A 126 -8.70 6.05 5.98
CA VAL A 126 -7.28 5.96 5.71
C VAL A 126 -6.45 6.28 6.95
N ARG A 127 -5.50 5.41 7.29
CA ARG A 127 -4.35 5.71 8.14
C ARG A 127 -3.13 5.92 7.23
N PHE A 128 -2.50 7.10 7.32
CA PHE A 128 -1.38 7.47 6.44
C PHE A 128 -0.11 7.71 7.24
N LEU A 129 0.97 7.00 6.90
CA LEU A 129 2.26 7.09 7.59
C LEU A 129 3.25 7.97 6.83
N VAL A 130 3.98 8.80 7.57
CA VAL A 130 5.08 9.62 7.06
C VAL A 130 6.29 9.46 7.98
N GLN A 131 7.46 9.18 7.41
CA GLN A 131 8.73 9.26 8.12
C GLN A 131 9.31 10.67 7.94
N TRP A 132 9.71 11.30 9.06
CA TRP A 132 10.06 12.72 9.05
C TRP A 132 11.40 13.03 8.38
N ASP A 133 12.32 12.07 8.42
CA ASP A 133 13.65 12.16 7.85
C ASP A 133 13.83 11.17 6.68
N ASP A 134 12.74 10.91 5.95
CA ASP A 134 12.71 10.02 4.80
C ASP A 134 13.68 10.53 3.71
N GLU A 135 14.68 9.70 3.38
CA GLU A 135 15.72 10.01 2.42
C GLU A 135 15.37 9.59 0.98
N ILE A 136 14.26 8.86 0.82
CA ILE A 136 13.79 8.33 -0.49
C ILE A 136 12.65 9.17 -1.01
N VAL A 137 11.61 9.38 -0.19
CA VAL A 137 10.41 10.13 -0.59
C VAL A 137 10.36 11.45 0.16
N PRO A 138 10.38 12.59 -0.52
CA PRO A 138 10.29 13.90 0.13
C PRO A 138 9.05 13.99 1.02
N ARG A 139 9.24 14.37 2.28
CA ARG A 139 8.15 14.54 3.24
C ARG A 139 7.00 15.40 2.72
N ASP A 140 7.34 16.51 2.08
CA ASP A 140 6.34 17.45 1.57
C ASP A 140 5.47 16.78 0.49
N ALA A 141 6.05 15.91 -0.35
CA ALA A 141 5.30 15.12 -1.31
C ALA A 141 4.34 14.12 -0.65
N CYS A 142 4.74 13.51 0.48
CA CYS A 142 3.84 12.67 1.29
C CYS A 142 2.66 13.47 1.84
N LEU A 143 2.91 14.68 2.35
CA LEU A 143 1.89 15.57 2.91
C LEU A 143 0.92 16.07 1.82
N GLU A 144 1.42 16.34 0.61
CA GLU A 144 0.59 16.69 -0.54
C GLU A 144 -0.36 15.55 -0.91
N LEU A 145 0.14 14.32 -1.00
CA LEU A 145 -0.68 13.15 -1.28
C LEU A 145 -1.73 12.93 -0.19
N PHE A 146 -1.34 12.97 1.08
CA PHE A 146 -2.28 12.88 2.20
C PHE A 146 -3.37 13.93 2.12
N THR A 147 -3.02 15.17 1.80
CA THR A 147 -3.97 16.27 1.67
C THR A 147 -4.97 16.01 0.56
N ALA A 148 -4.52 15.45 -0.57
CA ALA A 148 -5.35 15.16 -1.75
C ALA A 148 -6.33 13.99 -1.54
N ILE A 149 -6.08 13.07 -0.59
CA ILE A 149 -6.99 11.94 -0.30
C ILE A 149 -8.40 12.47 0.02
N GLY A 150 -9.41 11.95 -0.70
CA GLY A 150 -10.77 12.48 -0.74
C GLY A 150 -11.60 12.22 0.51
N THR A 151 -11.38 11.12 1.24
CA THR A 151 -12.13 10.83 2.46
C THR A 151 -11.84 11.84 3.57
N SER A 152 -12.86 12.18 4.37
CA SER A 152 -12.69 12.94 5.63
C SER A 152 -12.21 12.04 6.79
N GLU A 153 -12.39 10.73 6.67
CA GLU A 153 -11.96 9.73 7.66
C GLU A 153 -10.51 9.34 7.43
N LYS A 154 -9.60 10.32 7.56
CA LYS A 154 -8.16 10.10 7.37
C LYS A 154 -7.35 10.65 8.53
N THR A 155 -6.33 9.90 8.95
CA THR A 155 -5.38 10.30 9.99
C THR A 155 -3.95 10.26 9.48
N LEU A 156 -3.13 11.23 9.89
CA LEU A 156 -1.71 11.32 9.57
C LEU A 156 -0.87 10.92 10.78
N HIS A 157 0.06 9.99 10.59
CA HIS A 157 0.98 9.48 11.60
C HIS A 157 2.42 9.77 11.18
N GLY A 158 3.02 10.75 11.82
CA GLY A 158 4.40 11.18 11.57
C GLY A 158 5.37 10.57 12.58
N ASN A 159 6.38 9.86 12.11
CA ASN A 159 7.43 9.29 12.95
C ASN A 159 8.79 9.88 12.61
N PRO A 160 9.70 10.04 13.57
CA PRO A 160 11.09 10.36 13.28
C PRO A 160 11.78 9.18 12.59
N GLY A 161 12.81 9.46 11.81
CA GLY A 161 13.65 8.45 11.18
C GLY A 161 13.51 8.36 9.67
N THR A 162 14.34 7.50 9.11
CA THR A 162 14.50 7.27 7.67
C THR A 162 13.37 6.39 7.10
N HIS A 163 13.32 6.23 5.78
CA HIS A 163 12.27 5.51 5.05
C HIS A 163 11.87 4.16 5.65
N THR A 164 12.84 3.35 6.04
CA THR A 164 12.61 2.01 6.57
C THR A 164 12.59 1.93 8.09
N ALA A 165 12.86 3.03 8.80
CA ALA A 165 12.93 3.07 10.26
C ALA A 165 11.54 3.22 10.93
N ILE A 166 10.57 2.46 10.46
CA ILE A 166 9.20 2.49 10.99
C ILE A 166 9.21 1.91 12.41
N PRO A 167 8.69 2.65 13.41
CA PRO A 167 8.60 2.14 14.77
C PRO A 167 7.74 0.87 14.86
N PRO A 168 8.12 -0.13 15.66
CA PRO A 168 7.31 -1.35 15.85
C PRO A 168 5.87 -1.08 16.30
N SER A 169 5.63 0.00 17.05
CA SER A 169 4.29 0.44 17.45
C SER A 169 3.38 0.75 16.25
N GLU A 170 3.94 1.30 15.16
CA GLU A 170 3.15 1.61 13.97
C GLU A 170 2.60 0.35 13.28
N PHE A 171 3.31 -0.77 13.33
CA PHE A 171 2.77 -2.05 12.82
C PHE A 171 1.59 -2.52 13.66
N ILE A 172 1.70 -2.41 14.98
CA ILE A 172 0.62 -2.78 15.92
C ILE A 172 -0.59 -1.86 15.71
N ASP A 173 -0.37 -0.56 15.66
CA ASP A 173 -1.43 0.43 15.51
C ASP A 173 -2.12 0.33 14.15
N SER A 174 -1.37 0.02 13.09
CA SER A 174 -1.94 -0.20 11.77
C SER A 174 -2.83 -1.43 11.71
N VAL A 175 -2.44 -2.50 12.42
CA VAL A 175 -3.25 -3.71 12.54
C VAL A 175 -4.50 -3.45 13.38
N ASN A 176 -4.39 -2.71 14.49
CA ASN A 176 -5.54 -2.33 15.30
C ASN A 176 -6.53 -1.46 14.50
N PHE A 177 -6.03 -0.52 13.68
CA PHE A 177 -6.86 0.27 12.77
C PHE A 177 -7.64 -0.63 11.81
N LEU A 178 -6.99 -1.59 11.16
CA LEU A 178 -7.69 -2.51 10.26
C LEU A 178 -8.68 -3.41 11.00
N ASP A 179 -8.34 -3.91 12.18
CA ASP A 179 -9.22 -4.71 13.03
C ASP A 179 -10.50 -3.94 13.40
N GLU A 180 -10.38 -2.67 13.76
CA GLU A 180 -11.50 -1.78 14.07
C GLU A 180 -12.40 -1.52 12.85
N MET A 181 -11.79 -1.31 11.69
CA MET A 181 -12.53 -0.96 10.45
C MET A 181 -13.16 -2.15 9.76
N LEU A 182 -12.61 -3.34 9.93
CA LEU A 182 -13.09 -4.57 9.27
C LEU A 182 -14.03 -5.41 10.17
N GLY A 183 -14.00 -5.17 11.47
CA GLY A 183 -14.87 -5.57 12.56
C GLY A 183 -15.40 -6.90 12.66
#